data_902b9b097e767570fc9cf772085c81aa
#
_entry.id   902b9b097e767570fc9cf772085c81aa
#
_cell.length_a   1.000
_cell.length_b   1.000
_cell.length_c   1.000
_cell.angle_alpha   90.00
_cell.angle_beta   90.00
_cell.angle_gamma   90.00
#
_symmetry.space_group_name_H-M   'P 1'
#
loop_
_entity.id
_entity.type
_entity.pdbx_description
1 polymer ?
#
loop_
_entity_poly.entity_id
_entity_poly.type
_entity_poly.pdbx_seq_one_letter_code
_entity_poly.pdbx_strand_id
1 'polypeptide(L)'
;RKCILHAVYQAQGQGCSAGFIGVGIGGDRSSGYDLAKEQLFRPVDDVNPNEDLRKLEEYIMEHANKLGIGTMGFGGETTLLGCKIGAMHRIPASFYVSVAYNCWAFRRQGVYIDPETGEITKWMYQEGEDVDFAEDEAGQEVAAASEEKETKVIKLKAPITEEQIRQLKVGDVVQIDGRIYTGRDALHKYLMDNDAPVDLNGQIIYHCGPVMLKDENGNWQVKAAGPTTSIREEPYQGDIMKKFGVRAVIGKGGMGEKTLAALK
;
A
#
# COMPACT_ATOMS: atom_id res chain seq x y z
N ARG A 1 24.37 -1.25 -5.48
CA ARG A 1 23.62 -2.47 -5.09
C ARG A 1 23.15 -2.39 -3.65
N LYS A 2 24.08 -2.34 -2.67
CA LYS A 2 23.73 -2.37 -1.23
C LYS A 2 22.78 -1.25 -0.81
N CYS A 3 23.02 -0.02 -1.28
CA CYS A 3 22.21 1.14 -0.95
C CYS A 3 20.75 0.96 -1.40
N ILE A 4 20.52 0.45 -2.62
CA ILE A 4 19.20 0.22 -3.18
C ILE A 4 18.48 -0.89 -2.40
N LEU A 5 19.13 -2.04 -2.18
CA LEU A 5 18.55 -3.14 -1.40
C LEU A 5 18.28 -2.73 0.06
N HIS A 6 19.15 -1.90 0.65
CA HIS A 6 18.91 -1.37 1.98
C HIS A 6 17.67 -0.45 2.03
N ALA A 7 17.45 0.38 1.02
CA ALA A 7 16.25 1.22 0.94
C ALA A 7 14.97 0.37 0.87
N VAL A 8 14.97 -0.70 0.08
CA VAL A 8 13.85 -1.66 0.01
C VAL A 8 13.64 -2.36 1.35
N TYR A 9 14.73 -2.81 1.99
CA TYR A 9 14.67 -3.44 3.30
C TYR A 9 14.11 -2.50 4.37
N GLN A 10 14.52 -1.23 4.39
CA GLN A 10 14.01 -0.23 5.35
C GLN A 10 12.54 0.12 5.10
N ALA A 11 12.09 0.09 3.85
CA ALA A 11 10.70 0.35 3.53
C ALA A 11 9.76 -0.72 4.11
N GLN A 12 10.23 -1.97 4.25
CA GLN A 12 9.40 -3.08 4.74
C GLN A 12 8.01 -3.08 4.07
N GLY A 13 6.95 -3.39 4.82
CA GLY A 13 5.57 -3.29 4.35
C GLY A 13 4.99 -1.87 4.27
N GLN A 14 5.72 -0.86 4.75
CA GLN A 14 5.22 0.53 4.79
C GLN A 14 5.01 1.14 3.41
N GLY A 15 5.81 0.73 2.42
CA GLY A 15 5.67 1.15 1.02
C GLY A 15 4.52 0.49 0.25
N CYS A 16 3.70 -0.33 0.90
CA CYS A 16 2.70 -1.19 0.26
C CYS A 16 3.38 -2.15 -0.74
N SER A 17 4.35 -2.95 -0.24
CA SER A 17 4.94 -4.02 -1.07
C SER A 17 3.87 -5.04 -1.52
N ALA A 18 4.00 -5.69 -2.59
CA ALA A 18 5.09 -5.60 -3.57
C ALA A 18 4.98 -4.31 -4.39
N GLY A 19 6.07 -3.59 -4.52
CA GLY A 19 6.05 -2.26 -5.12
C GLY A 19 6.99 -2.11 -6.31
N PHE A 20 7.06 -0.88 -6.81
CA PHE A 20 7.99 -0.48 -7.85
C PHE A 20 9.01 0.50 -7.29
N ILE A 21 10.25 0.38 -7.72
CA ILE A 21 11.27 1.37 -7.42
C ILE A 21 11.85 1.99 -8.68
N GLY A 22 12.01 3.31 -8.62
CA GLY A 22 12.84 4.07 -9.54
C GLY A 22 14.13 4.47 -8.84
N VAL A 23 15.23 4.37 -9.53
CA VAL A 23 16.57 4.67 -8.98
C VAL A 23 17.28 5.69 -9.84
N GLY A 24 17.79 6.73 -9.22
CA GLY A 24 18.68 7.73 -9.84
C GLY A 24 20.10 7.60 -9.30
N ILE A 25 21.07 7.40 -10.17
CA ILE A 25 22.50 7.32 -9.82
C ILE A 25 23.20 8.55 -10.35
N GLY A 26 23.88 9.28 -9.48
CA GLY A 26 24.59 10.53 -9.81
C GLY A 26 23.77 11.79 -9.50
N GLY A 27 24.13 12.91 -10.12
CA GLY A 27 23.53 14.21 -9.82
C GLY A 27 23.78 14.69 -8.40
N ASP A 28 22.88 15.52 -7.91
CA ASP A 28 22.76 15.92 -6.52
C ASP A 28 21.50 15.29 -5.86
N ARG A 29 21.16 15.75 -4.65
CA ARG A 29 19.98 15.22 -3.93
C ARG A 29 18.67 15.48 -4.68
N SER A 30 18.54 16.64 -5.31
CA SER A 30 17.32 17.03 -6.01
C SER A 30 17.23 16.36 -7.37
N SER A 31 18.24 16.56 -8.22
CA SER A 31 18.28 16.01 -9.57
C SER A 31 18.33 14.48 -9.58
N GLY A 32 19.05 13.86 -8.65
CA GLY A 32 19.11 12.41 -8.49
C GLY A 32 17.75 11.82 -8.07
N TYR A 33 17.01 12.52 -7.21
CA TYR A 33 15.67 12.07 -6.79
C TYR A 33 14.63 12.31 -7.88
N ASP A 34 14.72 13.41 -8.62
CA ASP A 34 13.86 13.65 -9.78
C ASP A 34 14.08 12.57 -10.86
N LEU A 35 15.34 12.24 -11.15
CA LEU A 35 15.67 11.11 -12.03
C LEU A 35 15.07 9.79 -11.52
N ALA A 36 15.14 9.52 -10.21
CA ALA A 36 14.55 8.32 -9.63
C ALA A 36 13.02 8.27 -9.83
N LYS A 37 12.34 9.42 -9.69
CA LYS A 37 10.89 9.51 -9.95
C LYS A 37 10.56 9.32 -11.43
N GLU A 38 11.35 9.87 -12.33
CA GLU A 38 11.20 9.69 -13.76
C GLU A 38 11.27 8.21 -14.16
N GLN A 39 12.15 7.43 -13.53
CA GLN A 39 12.26 6.01 -13.81
C GLN A 39 10.96 5.24 -13.50
N LEU A 40 10.12 5.73 -12.59
CA LEU A 40 8.81 5.12 -12.29
C LEU A 40 7.83 5.21 -13.47
N PHE A 41 8.07 6.09 -14.44
CA PHE A 41 7.22 6.22 -15.63
C PHE A 41 7.64 5.31 -16.78
N ARG A 42 8.77 4.61 -16.67
CA ARG A 42 9.16 3.63 -17.68
C ARG A 42 8.22 2.43 -17.65
N PRO A 43 7.87 1.84 -18.81
CA PRO A 43 7.14 0.58 -18.88
C PRO A 43 7.80 -0.52 -18.05
N VAL A 44 7.01 -1.41 -17.48
CA VAL A 44 7.53 -2.49 -16.63
C VAL A 44 8.38 -3.48 -17.44
N ASP A 45 7.95 -3.74 -18.65
CA ASP A 45 8.54 -4.65 -19.61
C ASP A 45 9.64 -4.02 -20.49
N ASP A 46 9.93 -2.73 -20.33
CA ASP A 46 11.02 -2.12 -21.09
C ASP A 46 12.39 -2.66 -20.67
N VAL A 47 13.31 -2.67 -21.61
CA VAL A 47 14.69 -3.06 -21.40
C VAL A 47 15.59 -1.83 -21.36
N ASN A 48 16.39 -1.71 -20.30
CA ASN A 48 17.32 -0.60 -20.19
C ASN A 48 18.35 -0.63 -21.35
N PRO A 49 18.48 0.45 -22.12
CA PRO A 49 19.43 0.51 -23.24
C PRO A 49 20.89 0.46 -22.78
N ASN A 50 21.16 0.82 -21.53
CA ASN A 50 22.51 0.70 -20.96
C ASN A 50 22.66 -0.68 -20.30
N GLU A 51 23.58 -1.49 -20.84
CA GLU A 51 23.78 -2.88 -20.40
C GLU A 51 24.16 -3.00 -18.92
N ASP A 52 24.95 -2.08 -18.39
CA ASP A 52 25.37 -2.11 -16.96
C ASP A 52 24.19 -1.80 -16.05
N LEU A 53 23.33 -0.86 -16.44
CA LEU A 53 22.10 -0.55 -15.68
C LEU A 53 21.08 -1.69 -15.78
N ARG A 54 20.95 -2.32 -16.95
CA ARG A 54 20.10 -3.51 -17.13
C ARG A 54 20.51 -4.63 -16.18
N LYS A 55 21.80 -4.98 -16.18
CA LYS A 55 22.34 -5.99 -15.25
C LYS A 55 22.11 -5.61 -13.78
N LEU A 56 22.14 -4.32 -13.48
CA LEU A 56 21.86 -3.84 -12.13
C LEU A 56 20.38 -3.95 -11.78
N GLU A 57 19.47 -3.61 -12.71
CA GLU A 57 18.02 -3.80 -12.55
C GLU A 57 17.69 -5.28 -12.27
N GLU A 58 18.19 -6.19 -13.08
CA GLU A 58 18.04 -7.65 -12.92
C GLU A 58 18.56 -8.12 -11.54
N TYR A 59 19.75 -7.68 -11.16
CA TYR A 59 20.35 -8.00 -9.86
C TYR A 59 19.48 -7.52 -8.70
N ILE A 60 18.98 -6.28 -8.77
CA ILE A 60 18.14 -5.72 -7.69
C ILE A 60 16.83 -6.48 -7.59
N MET A 61 16.18 -6.81 -8.70
CA MET A 61 14.93 -7.58 -8.71
C MET A 61 15.12 -8.95 -8.06
N GLU A 62 16.16 -9.69 -8.45
CA GLU A 62 16.46 -11.00 -7.88
C GLU A 62 16.70 -10.94 -6.38
N HIS A 63 17.53 -10.00 -5.92
CA HIS A 63 17.95 -9.95 -4.52
C HIS A 63 16.93 -9.26 -3.60
N ALA A 64 16.13 -8.31 -4.12
CA ALA A 64 15.05 -7.71 -3.36
C ALA A 64 13.94 -8.73 -3.06
N ASN A 65 13.63 -9.61 -4.01
CA ASN A 65 12.64 -10.65 -3.81
C ASN A 65 13.12 -11.72 -2.80
N LYS A 66 14.42 -11.97 -2.72
CA LYS A 66 15.02 -12.82 -1.67
C LYS A 66 14.95 -12.24 -0.26
N LEU A 67 14.64 -10.95 -0.09
CA LEU A 67 14.42 -10.35 1.23
C LEU A 67 13.18 -10.93 1.95
N GLY A 68 12.26 -11.53 1.21
CA GLY A 68 11.10 -12.20 1.78
C GLY A 68 10.10 -11.27 2.48
N ILE A 69 10.14 -9.96 2.20
CA ILE A 69 9.21 -8.99 2.79
C ILE A 69 7.79 -9.27 2.34
N GLY A 70 7.62 -9.61 1.06
CA GLY A 70 6.35 -10.03 0.50
C GLY A 70 5.28 -8.96 0.48
N THR A 71 4.07 -9.37 0.16
CA THR A 71 2.91 -8.47 0.06
C THR A 71 2.60 -7.84 1.41
N MET A 72 2.55 -6.51 1.47
CA MET A 72 2.27 -5.71 2.66
C MET A 72 3.19 -6.00 3.87
N GLY A 73 4.34 -6.62 3.64
CA GLY A 73 5.28 -6.97 4.70
C GLY A 73 4.93 -8.24 5.49
N PHE A 74 3.99 -9.03 5.01
CA PHE A 74 3.57 -10.28 5.68
C PHE A 74 4.40 -11.51 5.30
N GLY A 75 5.46 -11.31 4.54
CA GLY A 75 6.26 -12.39 4.00
C GLY A 75 5.80 -12.81 2.61
N GLY A 76 6.65 -13.55 1.90
CA GLY A 76 6.38 -14.06 0.57
C GLY A 76 7.50 -13.82 -0.42
N GLU A 77 7.37 -14.41 -1.59
CA GLU A 77 8.41 -14.43 -2.61
C GLU A 77 8.54 -13.11 -3.38
N THR A 78 7.47 -12.33 -3.46
CA THR A 78 7.43 -11.10 -4.25
C THR A 78 7.47 -9.85 -3.38
N THR A 79 8.61 -9.20 -3.31
CA THR A 79 8.83 -7.92 -2.60
C THR A 79 8.77 -6.73 -3.56
N LEU A 80 9.31 -6.87 -4.77
CA LEU A 80 9.25 -5.88 -5.84
C LEU A 80 8.63 -6.46 -7.09
N LEU A 81 7.83 -5.65 -7.79
CA LEU A 81 7.26 -5.91 -9.11
C LEU A 81 8.11 -5.30 -10.23
N GLY A 82 8.91 -4.30 -9.92
CA GLY A 82 9.77 -3.65 -10.90
C GLY A 82 10.84 -2.76 -10.27
N CYS A 83 11.96 -2.68 -10.96
CA CYS A 83 13.08 -1.78 -10.65
C CYS A 83 13.56 -1.16 -11.95
N LYS A 84 13.55 0.17 -12.04
CA LYS A 84 14.05 0.92 -13.19
C LYS A 84 15.12 1.91 -12.74
N ILE A 85 16.24 1.94 -13.44
CA ILE A 85 17.45 2.68 -13.02
C ILE A 85 17.89 3.63 -14.13
N GLY A 86 18.02 4.90 -13.76
CA GLY A 86 18.66 5.93 -14.58
C GLY A 86 19.99 6.37 -13.98
N ALA A 87 20.87 6.89 -14.79
CA ALA A 87 22.15 7.45 -14.36
C ALA A 87 22.40 8.80 -15.02
N MET A 88 23.05 9.69 -14.28
CA MET A 88 23.53 10.98 -14.77
C MET A 88 24.93 11.26 -14.21
N HIS A 89 25.59 12.26 -14.77
CA HIS A 89 26.91 12.66 -14.29
C HIS A 89 26.84 13.07 -12.82
N ARG A 90 27.77 12.56 -12.03
CA ARG A 90 27.89 12.92 -10.62
C ARG A 90 28.57 14.26 -10.43
N ILE A 91 28.27 14.94 -9.34
CA ILE A 91 29.05 16.08 -8.88
C ILE A 91 30.40 15.58 -8.35
N PRO A 92 31.52 16.29 -8.63
CA PRO A 92 32.82 15.93 -8.05
C PRO A 92 32.75 15.75 -6.53
N ALA A 93 33.47 14.77 -6.01
CA ALA A 93 33.57 14.41 -4.60
C ALA A 93 32.25 13.93 -3.95
N SER A 94 31.19 13.64 -4.73
CA SER A 94 29.94 13.10 -4.25
C SER A 94 29.49 11.89 -5.07
N PHE A 95 28.71 11.02 -4.45
CA PHE A 95 28.08 9.88 -5.13
C PHE A 95 26.71 9.65 -4.52
N TYR A 96 25.68 10.16 -5.20
CA TYR A 96 24.30 10.00 -4.77
C TYR A 96 23.65 8.81 -5.46
N VAL A 97 22.89 8.06 -4.67
CA VAL A 97 21.96 7.02 -5.13
C VAL A 97 20.62 7.33 -4.50
N SER A 98 19.68 7.77 -5.30
CA SER A 98 18.34 8.12 -4.87
C SER A 98 17.37 6.99 -5.23
N VAL A 99 16.45 6.66 -4.33
CA VAL A 99 15.46 5.62 -4.54
C VAL A 99 14.07 6.22 -4.29
N ALA A 100 13.21 6.15 -5.29
CA ALA A 100 11.80 6.46 -5.19
C ALA A 100 11.02 5.14 -5.15
N TYR A 101 10.27 4.92 -4.06
CA TYR A 101 9.45 3.73 -3.88
C TYR A 101 7.99 4.04 -4.17
N ASN A 102 7.36 3.24 -5.00
CA ASN A 102 5.95 3.38 -5.31
C ASN A 102 5.18 2.07 -5.08
N CYS A 103 3.93 2.24 -4.75
CA CYS A 103 3.00 1.16 -4.41
C CYS A 103 2.60 0.35 -5.66
N TRP A 104 2.26 -0.92 -5.49
CA TRP A 104 1.68 -1.76 -6.54
C TRP A 104 0.40 -1.19 -7.17
N ALA A 105 -0.33 -0.37 -6.42
CA ALA A 105 -1.55 0.27 -6.90
C ALA A 105 -1.29 1.53 -7.75
N PHE A 106 -0.03 1.83 -8.06
CA PHE A 106 0.32 2.96 -8.92
C PHE A 106 -0.32 2.82 -10.29
N ARG A 107 -1.05 3.84 -10.68
CA ARG A 107 -1.71 3.93 -11.99
C ARG A 107 -1.11 5.10 -12.74
N ARG A 108 -0.76 4.84 -13.99
CA ARG A 108 -0.18 5.84 -14.87
C ARG A 108 -1.16 6.14 -15.98
N GLN A 109 -1.39 7.41 -16.20
CA GLN A 109 -2.09 7.91 -17.38
C GLN A 109 -1.35 9.13 -17.90
N GLY A 110 -1.35 9.29 -19.20
CA GLY A 110 -0.74 10.43 -19.83
C GLY A 110 -1.35 10.63 -21.20
N VAL A 111 -1.43 11.89 -21.62
CA VAL A 111 -1.98 12.27 -22.91
C VAL A 111 -1.07 13.32 -23.57
N TYR A 112 -1.07 13.32 -24.88
CA TYR A 112 -0.58 14.43 -25.68
C TYR A 112 -1.79 15.29 -26.07
N ILE A 113 -1.70 16.55 -25.75
CA ILE A 113 -2.76 17.54 -26.03
C ILE A 113 -2.24 18.50 -27.08
N ASP A 114 -3.04 18.77 -28.10
CA ASP A 114 -2.78 19.84 -29.02
C ASP A 114 -2.96 21.20 -28.32
N PRO A 115 -1.92 22.04 -28.26
CA PRO A 115 -1.96 23.27 -27.49
C PRO A 115 -2.90 24.35 -28.15
N GLU A 116 -3.23 24.21 -29.42
CA GLU A 116 -4.10 25.16 -30.12
C GLU A 116 -5.59 24.80 -29.98
N THR A 117 -5.90 23.51 -30.05
CA THR A 117 -7.30 23.04 -30.00
C THR A 117 -7.72 22.51 -28.62
N GLY A 118 -6.75 22.10 -27.77
CA GLY A 118 -7.02 21.41 -26.50
C GLY A 118 -7.46 19.97 -26.66
N GLU A 119 -7.43 19.43 -27.88
CA GLU A 119 -7.81 18.03 -28.13
C GLU A 119 -6.71 17.04 -27.74
N ILE A 120 -7.11 15.86 -27.25
CA ILE A 120 -6.18 14.78 -27.00
C ILE A 120 -5.78 14.14 -28.32
N THR A 121 -4.52 14.29 -28.71
CA THR A 121 -3.99 13.75 -29.97
C THR A 121 -3.47 12.32 -29.81
N LYS A 122 -3.08 11.91 -28.61
CA LYS A 122 -2.55 10.57 -28.33
C LYS A 122 -2.62 10.26 -26.84
N TRP A 123 -2.99 9.02 -26.50
CA TRP A 123 -2.78 8.45 -25.17
C TRP A 123 -1.38 7.87 -25.02
N MET A 124 -0.70 8.12 -23.91
CA MET A 124 0.64 7.55 -23.65
C MET A 124 0.58 6.07 -23.27
N TYR A 125 -0.52 5.67 -22.65
CA TYR A 125 -0.81 4.29 -22.27
C TYR A 125 -2.15 3.92 -22.90
N GLN A 126 -2.36 2.65 -23.16
CA GLN A 126 -3.62 2.21 -23.75
C GLN A 126 -4.80 2.74 -22.94
N GLU A 127 -5.79 3.27 -23.64
CA GLU A 127 -7.13 3.46 -23.11
C GLU A 127 -7.53 2.10 -22.52
N GLY A 128 -7.97 2.08 -21.26
CA GLY A 128 -8.23 0.81 -20.61
C GLY A 128 -9.10 -0.05 -21.51
N GLU A 129 -8.53 -1.10 -22.05
CA GLU A 129 -9.33 -2.16 -22.61
C GLU A 129 -10.28 -2.58 -21.50
N ASP A 130 -11.57 -2.59 -21.78
CA ASP A 130 -12.51 -3.32 -20.95
C ASP A 130 -12.00 -4.76 -20.90
N VAL A 131 -11.23 -5.04 -19.86
CA VAL A 131 -10.84 -6.42 -19.58
C VAL A 131 -12.16 -7.08 -19.23
N ASP A 132 -12.74 -7.73 -20.22
CA ASP A 132 -13.82 -8.66 -20.00
C ASP A 132 -13.23 -9.76 -19.12
N PHE A 133 -13.47 -9.65 -17.82
CA PHE A 133 -13.22 -10.74 -16.90
C PHE A 133 -14.29 -11.81 -17.17
N ALA A 134 -14.34 -12.30 -18.40
CA ALA A 134 -14.93 -13.58 -18.67
C ALA A 134 -14.29 -14.54 -17.67
N GLU A 135 -15.14 -15.20 -16.91
CA GLU A 135 -14.77 -16.19 -15.91
C GLU A 135 -13.75 -17.16 -16.50
N ASP A 136 -12.48 -16.78 -16.46
CA ASP A 136 -11.41 -17.68 -16.82
C ASP A 136 -11.43 -18.82 -15.82
N GLU A 137 -11.55 -20.04 -16.32
CA GLU A 137 -11.42 -21.28 -15.54
C GLU A 137 -10.15 -21.25 -14.66
N ALA A 138 -9.12 -20.48 -15.05
CA ALA A 138 -7.93 -20.17 -14.26
C ALA A 138 -8.22 -19.46 -12.92
N GLY A 139 -9.28 -18.66 -12.81
CA GLY A 139 -9.70 -18.06 -11.55
C GLY A 139 -10.22 -19.08 -10.54
N GLN A 140 -10.74 -20.20 -11.02
CA GLN A 140 -11.20 -21.31 -10.19
C GLN A 140 -10.03 -22.19 -9.71
N GLU A 141 -8.98 -22.37 -10.53
CA GLU A 141 -7.79 -23.13 -10.11
C GLU A 141 -6.96 -22.40 -9.07
N VAL A 142 -6.85 -21.07 -9.11
CA VAL A 142 -6.13 -20.29 -8.09
C VAL A 142 -6.87 -20.31 -6.75
N ALA A 143 -8.20 -20.35 -6.77
CA ALA A 143 -9.00 -20.52 -5.56
C ALA A 143 -8.94 -21.95 -5.00
N ALA A 144 -8.73 -22.96 -5.84
CA ALA A 144 -8.61 -24.37 -5.44
C ALA A 144 -7.20 -24.76 -4.98
N ALA A 145 -6.15 -24.01 -5.38
CA ALA A 145 -4.76 -24.28 -4.98
C ALA A 145 -4.38 -23.75 -3.59
N SER A 146 -5.24 -22.96 -2.93
CA SER A 146 -5.11 -22.76 -1.49
C SER A 146 -5.61 -24.02 -0.79
N GLU A 147 -4.69 -24.92 -0.42
CA GLU A 147 -5.00 -26.02 0.48
C GLU A 147 -5.88 -25.48 1.62
N GLU A 148 -7.13 -25.92 1.65
CA GLU A 148 -8.06 -25.70 2.76
C GLU A 148 -7.48 -26.38 4.02
N LYS A 149 -6.54 -25.70 4.67
CA LYS A 149 -6.44 -25.87 6.12
C LYS A 149 -7.77 -25.33 6.63
N GLU A 150 -8.57 -26.19 7.25
CA GLU A 150 -9.77 -25.78 8.00
C GLU A 150 -9.36 -24.67 8.98
N THR A 151 -9.33 -23.46 8.52
CA THR A 151 -9.00 -22.30 9.36
C THR A 151 -10.26 -22.02 10.16
N LYS A 152 -10.21 -22.32 11.45
CA LYS A 152 -11.32 -22.03 12.36
C LYS A 152 -11.61 -20.54 12.33
N VAL A 153 -12.70 -20.15 11.67
CA VAL A 153 -13.14 -18.76 11.61
C VAL A 153 -13.84 -18.39 12.90
N ILE A 154 -13.29 -17.39 13.60
CA ILE A 154 -13.88 -16.84 14.83
C ILE A 154 -14.86 -15.73 14.44
N LYS A 155 -16.11 -15.87 14.85
CA LYS A 155 -17.14 -14.87 14.54
C LYS A 155 -17.27 -13.88 15.70
N LEU A 156 -17.11 -12.58 15.39
CA LEU A 156 -17.31 -11.48 16.32
C LEU A 156 -18.41 -10.53 15.80
N LYS A 157 -19.11 -9.90 16.72
CA LYS A 157 -20.12 -8.90 16.40
C LYS A 157 -19.86 -7.61 17.17
N ALA A 158 -19.73 -6.50 16.44
CA ALA A 158 -19.57 -5.18 17.07
C ALA A 158 -20.88 -4.71 17.73
N PRO A 159 -20.82 -4.06 18.92
CA PRO A 159 -19.63 -3.75 19.72
C PRO A 159 -19.01 -5.01 20.34
N ILE A 160 -17.68 -5.04 20.44
CA ILE A 160 -16.90 -6.21 20.90
C ILE A 160 -16.48 -6.01 22.35
N THR A 161 -16.59 -7.05 23.16
CA THR A 161 -16.11 -7.00 24.56
C THR A 161 -14.61 -7.26 24.65
N GLU A 162 -14.02 -6.81 25.75
CA GLU A 162 -12.60 -7.06 26.02
C GLU A 162 -12.28 -8.55 26.12
N GLU A 163 -13.16 -9.33 26.75
CA GLU A 163 -12.99 -10.77 26.88
C GLU A 163 -12.93 -11.47 25.53
N GLN A 164 -13.77 -11.06 24.58
CA GLN A 164 -13.76 -11.61 23.22
C GLN A 164 -12.45 -11.30 22.49
N ILE A 165 -11.94 -10.09 22.60
CA ILE A 165 -10.67 -9.71 21.96
C ILE A 165 -9.50 -10.46 22.59
N ARG A 166 -9.47 -10.60 23.91
CA ARG A 166 -8.36 -11.27 24.61
C ARG A 166 -8.27 -12.77 24.35
N GLN A 167 -9.30 -13.37 23.81
CA GLN A 167 -9.28 -14.78 23.38
C GLN A 167 -8.58 -14.99 22.02
N LEU A 168 -8.43 -13.92 21.23
CA LEU A 168 -7.80 -13.97 19.91
C LEU A 168 -6.29 -14.15 20.04
N LYS A 169 -5.73 -14.86 19.07
CA LYS A 169 -4.29 -15.09 18.92
C LYS A 169 -3.82 -14.61 17.56
N VAL A 170 -2.54 -14.30 17.47
CA VAL A 170 -1.91 -13.97 16.19
C VAL A 170 -2.08 -15.16 15.24
N GLY A 171 -2.60 -14.87 14.05
CA GLY A 171 -2.91 -15.88 13.02
C GLY A 171 -4.37 -16.35 13.00
N ASP A 172 -5.20 -15.95 13.96
CA ASP A 172 -6.62 -16.26 13.92
C ASP A 172 -7.31 -15.54 12.75
N VAL A 173 -8.21 -16.25 12.09
CA VAL A 173 -9.11 -15.69 11.08
C VAL A 173 -10.40 -15.27 11.74
N VAL A 174 -10.72 -13.98 11.64
CA VAL A 174 -11.88 -13.39 12.32
C VAL A 174 -12.87 -12.86 11.28
N GLN A 175 -14.11 -13.32 11.37
CA GLN A 175 -15.24 -12.74 10.66
C GLN A 175 -15.96 -11.74 11.58
N ILE A 176 -16.10 -10.49 11.12
CA ILE A 176 -16.68 -9.42 11.92
C ILE A 176 -17.97 -8.97 11.29
N ASP A 177 -19.04 -8.99 12.09
CA ASP A 177 -20.37 -8.48 11.74
C ASP A 177 -20.69 -7.23 12.57
N GLY A 178 -21.61 -6.42 12.07
CA GLY A 178 -22.11 -5.23 12.73
C GLY A 178 -21.54 -3.93 12.17
N ARG A 179 -21.64 -2.86 12.95
CA ARG A 179 -21.22 -1.53 12.50
C ARG A 179 -19.70 -1.36 12.66
N ILE A 180 -19.04 -0.96 11.58
CA ILE A 180 -17.62 -0.64 11.53
C ILE A 180 -17.49 0.83 11.11
N TYR A 181 -16.68 1.60 11.84
CA TYR A 181 -16.42 2.99 11.50
C TYR A 181 -15.14 3.09 10.67
N THR A 182 -15.18 3.87 9.60
CA THR A 182 -14.00 4.13 8.77
C THR A 182 -13.35 5.45 9.17
N GLY A 183 -12.02 5.49 9.20
CA GLY A 183 -11.28 6.70 9.52
C GLY A 183 -9.82 6.64 9.09
N ARG A 184 -9.29 7.79 8.70
CA ARG A 184 -7.90 8.01 8.37
C ARG A 184 -7.37 9.21 9.16
N ASP A 185 -6.21 9.73 8.75
CA ASP A 185 -5.46 10.82 9.37
C ASP A 185 -6.36 11.96 9.87
N ALA A 186 -7.28 12.44 9.02
CA ALA A 186 -8.15 13.57 9.37
C ALA A 186 -9.08 13.25 10.54
N LEU A 187 -9.69 12.05 10.58
CA LEU A 187 -10.52 11.61 11.68
C LEU A 187 -9.70 11.44 12.96
N HIS A 188 -8.57 10.76 12.88
CA HIS A 188 -7.71 10.50 14.03
C HIS A 188 -7.21 11.82 14.63
N LYS A 189 -6.74 12.75 13.80
CA LYS A 189 -6.34 14.08 14.26
C LYS A 189 -7.49 14.84 14.91
N TYR A 190 -8.69 14.79 14.35
CA TYR A 190 -9.87 15.42 14.92
C TYR A 190 -10.21 14.86 16.32
N LEU A 191 -10.16 13.54 16.47
CA LEU A 191 -10.50 12.85 17.73
C LEU A 191 -9.50 13.09 18.86
N MET A 192 -8.29 13.55 18.57
CA MET A 192 -7.33 13.94 19.62
C MET A 192 -7.87 15.09 20.46
N ASP A 193 -8.43 16.10 19.78
CA ASP A 193 -8.82 17.37 20.42
C ASP A 193 -10.35 17.49 20.62
N ASN A 194 -11.15 16.61 20.02
CA ASN A 194 -12.60 16.68 20.03
C ASN A 194 -13.23 15.37 20.52
N ASP A 195 -14.50 15.45 20.88
CA ASP A 195 -15.30 14.28 21.17
C ASP A 195 -15.74 13.59 19.89
N ALA A 196 -15.94 12.28 19.96
CA ALA A 196 -16.46 11.52 18.85
C ALA A 196 -17.96 11.85 18.62
N PRO A 197 -18.40 12.05 17.36
CA PRO A 197 -19.80 12.33 17.06
C PRO A 197 -20.73 11.11 17.28
N VAL A 198 -20.15 9.95 17.59
CA VAL A 198 -20.81 8.68 17.84
C VAL A 198 -20.11 7.96 18.99
N ASP A 199 -20.82 7.04 19.65
CA ASP A 199 -20.21 6.19 20.67
C ASP A 199 -19.26 5.18 20.00
N LEU A 200 -17.97 5.25 20.36
CA LEU A 200 -16.91 4.36 19.87
C LEU A 200 -16.54 3.26 20.87
N ASN A 201 -17.17 3.24 22.04
CA ASN A 201 -16.84 2.23 23.05
C ASN A 201 -17.20 0.81 22.57
N GLY A 202 -16.24 -0.09 22.62
CA GLY A 202 -16.38 -1.45 22.10
C GLY A 202 -16.38 -1.55 20.56
N GLN A 203 -16.24 -0.45 19.87
CA GLN A 203 -16.35 -0.39 18.41
C GLN A 203 -15.00 -0.65 17.71
N ILE A 204 -15.10 -0.72 16.39
CA ILE A 204 -13.99 -1.01 15.49
C ILE A 204 -13.75 0.20 14.59
N ILE A 205 -12.50 0.60 14.45
CA ILE A 205 -12.08 1.58 13.44
C ILE A 205 -11.35 0.85 12.31
N TYR A 206 -11.83 1.05 11.10
CA TYR A 206 -11.18 0.58 9.88
C TYR A 206 -10.39 1.74 9.26
N HIS A 207 -9.08 1.58 9.14
CA HIS A 207 -8.19 2.56 8.50
C HIS A 207 -8.45 2.59 7.00
N CYS A 208 -9.54 3.22 6.62
CA CYS A 208 -10.04 3.27 5.26
C CYS A 208 -10.66 4.63 4.95
N GLY A 209 -10.45 5.09 3.73
CA GLY A 209 -11.21 6.18 3.12
C GLY A 209 -12.00 5.61 1.95
N PRO A 210 -13.25 5.14 2.16
CA PRO A 210 -14.02 4.50 1.12
C PRO A 210 -14.44 5.50 0.04
N VAL A 211 -14.60 5.00 -1.19
CA VAL A 211 -15.27 5.73 -2.27
C VAL A 211 -16.76 5.53 -2.11
N MET A 212 -17.48 6.62 -1.90
CA MET A 212 -18.91 6.63 -1.66
C MET A 212 -19.61 7.35 -2.81
N LEU A 213 -20.64 6.75 -3.37
CA LEU A 213 -21.54 7.37 -4.33
C LEU A 213 -22.97 7.36 -3.80
N LYS A 214 -23.77 8.33 -4.21
CA LYS A 214 -25.21 8.31 -3.96
C LYS A 214 -25.91 7.56 -5.08
N ASP A 215 -26.86 6.72 -4.72
CA ASP A 215 -27.79 6.11 -5.68
C ASP A 215 -28.85 7.12 -6.12
N GLU A 216 -29.73 6.71 -7.04
CA GLU A 216 -30.83 7.53 -7.55
C GLU A 216 -31.82 7.99 -6.46
N ASN A 217 -31.88 7.29 -5.36
CA ASN A 217 -32.73 7.60 -4.19
C ASN A 217 -32.01 8.47 -3.14
N GLY A 218 -30.74 8.85 -3.41
CA GLY A 218 -29.93 9.64 -2.49
C GLY A 218 -29.23 8.85 -1.36
N ASN A 219 -29.32 7.51 -1.36
CA ASN A 219 -28.64 6.68 -0.37
C ASN A 219 -27.15 6.50 -0.71
N TRP A 220 -26.32 6.51 0.30
CA TRP A 220 -24.91 6.28 0.14
C TRP A 220 -24.58 4.80 -0.09
N GLN A 221 -23.82 4.53 -1.14
CA GLN A 221 -23.28 3.21 -1.47
C GLN A 221 -21.76 3.22 -1.48
N VAL A 222 -21.15 2.21 -0.89
CA VAL A 222 -19.72 1.98 -0.98
C VAL A 222 -19.40 1.38 -2.35
N LYS A 223 -18.63 2.07 -3.16
CA LYS A 223 -18.16 1.58 -4.47
C LYS A 223 -16.79 0.92 -4.39
N ALA A 224 -15.94 1.41 -3.49
CA ALA A 224 -14.66 0.77 -3.19
C ALA A 224 -14.27 1.08 -1.74
N ALA A 225 -13.71 0.09 -1.08
CA ALA A 225 -13.12 0.22 0.25
C ALA A 225 -11.87 -0.64 0.34
N GLY A 226 -10.79 -0.06 0.84
CA GLY A 226 -9.53 -0.76 1.05
C GLY A 226 -8.72 -0.08 2.15
N PRO A 227 -7.92 -0.85 2.91
CA PRO A 227 -7.17 -0.31 4.01
C PRO A 227 -6.08 0.66 3.55
N THR A 228 -5.94 1.78 4.24
CA THR A 228 -4.74 2.62 4.15
C THR A 228 -3.62 2.05 5.02
N THR A 229 -2.39 2.53 4.82
CA THR A 229 -1.23 2.11 5.63
C THR A 229 -1.39 2.59 7.06
N SER A 230 -1.53 1.66 8.00
CA SER A 230 -1.89 1.92 9.39
C SER A 230 -0.83 2.70 10.18
N ILE A 231 0.45 2.63 9.80
CA ILE A 231 1.52 3.38 10.47
C ILE A 231 1.30 4.90 10.47
N ARG A 232 0.48 5.42 9.56
CA ARG A 232 0.12 6.84 9.54
C ARG A 232 -0.67 7.27 10.78
N GLU A 233 -1.41 6.34 11.37
CA GLU A 233 -2.25 6.55 12.54
C GLU A 233 -1.48 6.32 13.86
N GLU A 234 -0.24 5.85 13.79
CA GLU A 234 0.62 5.57 14.95
C GLU A 234 0.72 6.75 15.95
N PRO A 235 0.78 8.03 15.52
CA PRO A 235 0.82 9.15 16.45
C PRO A 235 -0.44 9.31 17.31
N TYR A 236 -1.57 8.76 16.87
CA TYR A 236 -2.90 9.02 17.42
C TYR A 236 -3.57 7.78 18.01
N GLN A 237 -3.34 6.61 17.40
CA GLN A 237 -4.16 5.41 17.60
C GLN A 237 -4.22 4.98 19.07
N GLY A 238 -3.10 4.98 19.77
CA GLY A 238 -3.05 4.59 21.17
C GLY A 238 -3.91 5.46 22.08
N ASP A 239 -3.88 6.77 21.87
CA ASP A 239 -4.65 7.74 22.66
C ASP A 239 -6.14 7.64 22.35
N ILE A 240 -6.51 7.45 21.10
CA ILE A 240 -7.91 7.26 20.66
C ILE A 240 -8.51 6.00 21.26
N MET A 241 -7.77 4.88 21.25
CA MET A 241 -8.21 3.64 21.86
C MET A 241 -8.52 3.82 23.35
N LYS A 242 -7.65 4.51 24.08
CA LYS A 242 -7.83 4.79 25.50
C LYS A 242 -8.96 5.78 25.77
N LYS A 243 -9.03 6.88 24.99
CA LYS A 243 -10.03 7.95 25.17
C LYS A 243 -11.45 7.47 24.92
N PHE A 244 -11.65 6.64 23.89
CA PHE A 244 -12.99 6.27 23.42
C PHE A 244 -13.35 4.79 23.64
N GLY A 245 -12.45 3.98 24.18
CA GLY A 245 -12.70 2.55 24.39
C GLY A 245 -12.81 1.72 23.10
N VAL A 246 -12.13 2.15 22.03
CA VAL A 246 -12.08 1.41 20.78
C VAL A 246 -11.42 0.05 21.01
N ARG A 247 -12.08 -1.05 20.55
CA ARG A 247 -11.65 -2.43 20.83
C ARG A 247 -10.78 -3.05 19.77
N ALA A 248 -10.99 -2.68 18.52
CA ALA A 248 -10.22 -3.23 17.43
C ALA A 248 -9.93 -2.21 16.33
N VAL A 249 -8.86 -2.45 15.63
CA VAL A 249 -8.44 -1.66 14.47
C VAL A 249 -8.24 -2.59 13.30
N ILE A 250 -8.81 -2.26 12.16
CA ILE A 250 -8.57 -2.96 10.90
C ILE A 250 -7.68 -2.07 10.03
N GLY A 251 -6.56 -2.62 9.54
CA GLY A 251 -5.63 -1.87 8.73
C GLY A 251 -4.65 -2.77 7.99
N LYS A 252 -3.55 -2.20 7.53
CA LYS A 252 -2.47 -2.91 6.86
C LYS A 252 -1.09 -2.34 7.18
N GLY A 253 -0.04 -3.13 6.95
CA GLY A 253 1.35 -2.69 7.00
C GLY A 253 1.92 -2.51 8.40
N GLY A 254 1.24 -3.00 9.42
CA GLY A 254 1.70 -2.93 10.80
C GLY A 254 1.61 -1.54 11.43
N MET A 255 1.91 -1.46 12.71
CA MET A 255 1.95 -0.24 13.51
C MET A 255 3.16 -0.27 14.46
N GLY A 256 3.41 0.82 15.16
CA GLY A 256 4.58 0.99 16.01
C GLY A 256 4.35 0.66 17.49
N GLU A 257 5.33 1.04 18.30
CA GLU A 257 5.40 0.71 19.73
C GLU A 257 4.29 1.37 20.56
N LYS A 258 3.86 2.59 20.20
CA LYS A 258 2.80 3.30 20.94
C LYS A 258 1.47 2.57 20.83
N THR A 259 1.11 2.14 19.62
CA THR A 259 -0.09 1.36 19.40
C THR A 259 0.02 -0.01 20.08
N LEU A 260 1.17 -0.69 19.98
CA LEU A 260 1.41 -1.96 20.66
C LEU A 260 1.23 -1.85 22.17
N ALA A 261 1.71 -0.75 22.79
CA ALA A 261 1.54 -0.49 24.22
C ALA A 261 0.07 -0.23 24.60
N ALA A 262 -0.72 0.33 23.70
CA ALA A 262 -2.15 0.56 23.92
C ALA A 262 -3.03 -0.70 23.69
N LEU A 263 -2.54 -1.66 22.92
CA LEU A 263 -3.20 -2.94 22.67
C LEU A 263 -2.99 -3.96 23.80
N LYS A 264 -1.99 -3.78 24.65
CA LYS A 264 -1.71 -4.60 25.86
C LYS A 264 -2.60 -4.22 27.02
#